data_9e1c017f26c463f2b36e126e65fec153
#
_entry.id   9e1c017f26c463f2b36e126e65fec153
#
_cell.length_a   1.000
_cell.length_b   1.000
_cell.length_c   1.000
_cell.angle_alpha   90.00
_cell.angle_beta   90.00
_cell.angle_gamma   90.00
#
_symmetry.space_group_name_H-M   'P 1'
#
loop_
_entity.id
_entity.type
_entity.pdbx_description
1 polymer ?
#
loop_
_entity_poly.entity_id
_entity_poly.type
_entity_poly.pdbx_seq_one_letter_code
_entity_poly.pdbx_strand_id
1 'polypeptide(L)'
;MGKNFKFVLWKQFGAAIDMLRNAIIVFPEESLSNGSKQFYIAYHTILFLDYYLTIPPTEFVSQLPFTIMPQEKIPEESIDDIMPDRIYTKTELLDYLQSAKDKCRRLLANLSEENFEERWITEPDDLAAPLTMNYSVLEILLYNLRHVQHHAAQLNLILRRDSKTVPDWVSQADEDLQ
;
A
#
# COMPACT_ATOMS: atom_id res chain seq x y z
N MET A 1 16.82 -11.07 -16.50
CA MET A 1 15.45 -10.47 -16.47
C MET A 1 15.52 -9.11 -17.17
N GLY A 2 15.00 -8.87 -18.33
CA GLY A 2 15.34 -7.69 -19.13
C GLY A 2 14.56 -6.43 -18.70
N LYS A 3 14.90 -5.26 -19.27
CA LYS A 3 14.20 -3.98 -19.12
C LYS A 3 12.67 -4.12 -19.24
N ASN A 4 12.20 -5.09 -20.02
CA ASN A 4 10.79 -5.40 -20.20
C ASN A 4 10.09 -5.88 -18.92
N PHE A 5 10.77 -6.68 -18.05
CA PHE A 5 10.15 -7.18 -16.82
C PHE A 5 9.85 -6.06 -15.81
N LYS A 6 10.80 -5.16 -15.55
CA LYS A 6 10.59 -4.01 -14.65
C LYS A 6 9.48 -3.10 -15.16
N PHE A 7 9.45 -2.87 -16.47
CA PHE A 7 8.37 -2.11 -17.11
C PHE A 7 7.00 -2.77 -16.92
N VAL A 8 6.89 -4.07 -17.17
CA VAL A 8 5.63 -4.81 -16.97
C VAL A 8 5.21 -4.80 -15.50
N LEU A 9 6.15 -5.02 -14.58
CA LEU A 9 5.87 -4.97 -13.14
C LEU A 9 5.36 -3.59 -12.72
N TRP A 10 5.99 -2.51 -13.21
CA TRP A 10 5.53 -1.15 -12.96
C TRP A 10 4.13 -0.90 -13.52
N LYS A 11 3.87 -1.27 -14.78
CA LYS A 11 2.54 -1.07 -15.39
C LYS A 11 1.43 -1.73 -14.59
N GLN A 12 1.67 -2.90 -14.01
CA GLN A 12 0.70 -3.60 -13.17
C GLN A 12 0.64 -3.04 -11.76
N PHE A 13 1.77 -2.75 -11.14
CA PHE A 13 1.81 -2.24 -9.77
C PHE A 13 1.24 -0.82 -9.70
N GLY A 14 1.65 0.06 -10.60
CA GLY A 14 1.09 1.41 -10.68
C GLY A 14 -0.42 1.40 -10.93
N ALA A 15 -0.92 0.48 -11.77
CA ALA A 15 -2.36 0.31 -11.96
C ALA A 15 -3.09 -0.08 -10.68
N ALA A 16 -2.53 -1.00 -9.87
CA ALA A 16 -3.11 -1.36 -8.58
C ALA A 16 -3.16 -0.17 -7.61
N ILE A 17 -2.11 0.65 -7.59
CA ILE A 17 -2.05 1.89 -6.78
C ILE A 17 -3.09 2.91 -7.29
N ASP A 18 -3.23 3.09 -8.59
CA ASP A 18 -4.23 4.00 -9.18
C ASP A 18 -5.67 3.52 -8.92
N MET A 19 -5.91 2.20 -8.92
CA MET A 19 -7.20 1.64 -8.49
C MET A 19 -7.53 1.99 -7.03
N LEU A 20 -6.55 1.90 -6.13
CA LEU A 20 -6.69 2.32 -4.74
C LEU A 20 -6.97 3.83 -4.64
N ARG A 21 -6.21 4.64 -5.39
CA ARG A 21 -6.39 6.09 -5.47
C ARG A 21 -7.80 6.47 -5.93
N ASN A 22 -8.28 5.86 -7.00
CA ASN A 22 -9.62 6.11 -7.55
C ASN A 22 -10.70 5.77 -6.51
N ALA A 23 -10.56 4.68 -5.77
CA ALA A 23 -11.48 4.32 -4.70
C ALA A 23 -11.50 5.40 -3.60
N ILE A 24 -10.34 5.84 -3.10
CA ILE A 24 -10.24 6.87 -2.05
C ILE A 24 -10.84 8.20 -2.52
N ILE A 25 -10.60 8.62 -3.76
CA ILE A 25 -11.15 9.87 -4.32
C ILE A 25 -12.68 9.87 -4.30
N VAL A 26 -13.29 8.75 -4.65
CA VAL A 26 -14.75 8.62 -4.80
C VAL A 26 -15.49 8.57 -3.46
N PHE A 27 -14.84 8.11 -2.37
CA PHE A 27 -15.48 8.14 -1.04
C PHE A 27 -15.85 9.57 -0.63
N PRO A 28 -17.04 9.80 -0.06
CA PRO A 28 -17.36 11.06 0.60
C PRO A 28 -16.34 11.36 1.72
N GLU A 29 -16.02 12.64 1.94
CA GLU A 29 -15.04 13.05 2.97
C GLU A 29 -15.45 12.55 4.36
N GLU A 30 -16.71 12.65 4.71
CA GLU A 30 -17.27 12.18 5.98
C GLU A 30 -17.14 10.67 6.19
N SER A 31 -17.06 9.89 5.11
CA SER A 31 -16.87 8.44 5.20
C SER A 31 -15.43 8.05 5.60
N LEU A 32 -14.46 8.94 5.41
CA LEU A 32 -13.07 8.73 5.77
C LEU A 32 -12.65 9.47 7.04
N SER A 33 -13.44 10.44 7.51
CA SER A 33 -13.03 11.36 8.57
C SER A 33 -13.43 10.95 10.00
N ASN A 34 -14.10 9.81 10.19
CA ASN A 34 -14.65 9.40 11.49
C ASN A 34 -14.14 8.06 12.03
N GLY A 35 -12.99 7.58 11.55
CA GLY A 35 -12.47 6.28 11.97
C GLY A 35 -13.31 5.10 11.49
N SER A 36 -13.88 5.23 10.30
CA SER A 36 -14.66 4.18 9.65
C SER A 36 -13.77 3.03 9.14
N LYS A 37 -14.40 1.90 8.83
CA LYS A 37 -13.71 0.76 8.22
C LYS A 37 -12.98 1.13 6.93
N GLN A 38 -13.58 2.01 6.10
CA GLN A 38 -12.98 2.50 4.86
C GLN A 38 -11.69 3.28 5.13
N PHE A 39 -11.69 4.11 6.17
CA PHE A 39 -10.51 4.85 6.61
C PHE A 39 -9.39 3.90 7.01
N TYR A 40 -9.68 2.92 7.86
CA TYR A 40 -8.65 1.96 8.32
C TYR A 40 -8.12 1.12 7.16
N ILE A 41 -8.98 0.66 6.23
CA ILE A 41 -8.54 -0.05 5.02
C ILE A 41 -7.60 0.83 4.19
N ALA A 42 -7.97 2.08 3.92
CA ALA A 42 -7.15 2.99 3.12
C ALA A 42 -5.80 3.27 3.80
N TYR A 43 -5.82 3.63 5.08
CA TYR A 43 -4.62 3.92 5.86
C TYR A 43 -3.67 2.72 5.92
N HIS A 44 -4.17 1.55 6.33
CA HIS A 44 -3.43 0.29 6.38
C HIS A 44 -2.76 -0.02 5.03
N THR A 45 -3.53 0.10 3.95
CA THR A 45 -3.00 -0.22 2.62
C THR A 45 -1.86 0.70 2.22
N ILE A 46 -1.99 2.00 2.47
CA ILE A 46 -0.96 3.00 2.12
C ILE A 46 0.29 2.82 2.98
N LEU A 47 0.12 2.61 4.28
CA LEU A 47 1.23 2.38 5.20
C LEU A 47 2.04 1.14 4.81
N PHE A 48 1.37 0.01 4.59
CA PHE A 48 2.05 -1.22 4.20
C PHE A 48 2.56 -1.20 2.75
N LEU A 49 1.92 -0.45 1.85
CA LEU A 49 2.50 -0.18 0.53
C LEU A 49 3.89 0.44 0.68
N ASP A 50 4.02 1.50 1.48
CA ASP A 50 5.29 2.19 1.70
C ASP A 50 6.29 1.33 2.47
N TYR A 51 5.85 0.61 3.50
CA TYR A 51 6.68 -0.30 4.28
C TYR A 51 7.31 -1.39 3.42
N TYR A 52 6.54 -2.11 2.61
CA TYR A 52 7.05 -3.16 1.74
C TYR A 52 7.92 -2.65 0.57
N LEU A 53 7.88 -1.35 0.28
CA LEU A 53 8.79 -0.69 -0.66
C LEU A 53 10.09 -0.19 -0.01
N THR A 54 10.24 -0.34 1.31
CA THR A 54 11.44 0.05 2.05
C THR A 54 12.40 -1.13 2.10
N ILE A 55 13.63 -0.95 1.65
CA ILE A 55 14.66 -2.00 1.56
C ILE A 55 15.97 -1.44 2.13
N PRO A 56 16.45 -1.93 3.28
CA PRO A 56 15.80 -2.90 4.17
C PRO A 56 14.60 -2.30 4.94
N PRO A 57 13.65 -3.10 5.43
CA PRO A 57 12.45 -2.60 6.12
C PRO A 57 12.75 -1.88 7.45
N THR A 58 13.88 -2.16 8.08
CA THR A 58 14.35 -1.47 9.30
C THR A 58 14.58 0.03 9.11
N GLU A 59 14.70 0.50 7.86
CA GLU A 59 14.79 1.93 7.52
C GLU A 59 13.43 2.60 7.34
N PHE A 60 12.34 1.88 7.57
CA PHE A 60 11.00 2.41 7.36
C PHE A 60 10.66 3.52 8.35
N VAL A 61 10.22 4.66 7.80
CA VAL A 61 9.65 5.78 8.55
C VAL A 61 8.36 6.21 7.86
N SER A 62 7.24 6.01 8.54
CA SER A 62 5.93 6.39 7.99
C SER A 62 5.78 7.90 7.92
N GLN A 63 5.24 8.42 6.81
CA GLN A 63 4.85 9.82 6.69
C GLN A 63 3.65 10.18 7.57
N LEU A 64 2.76 9.22 7.80
CA LEU A 64 1.61 9.34 8.68
C LEU A 64 1.84 8.41 9.88
N PRO A 65 2.24 8.96 11.06
CA PRO A 65 2.60 8.18 12.22
C PRO A 65 1.54 7.17 12.68
N PHE A 66 2.00 6.11 13.31
CA PHE A 66 1.17 5.03 13.84
C PHE A 66 1.65 4.57 15.21
N THR A 67 0.80 3.79 15.88
CA THR A 67 1.13 3.04 17.09
C THR A 67 0.69 1.59 16.92
N ILE A 68 1.38 0.67 17.58
CA ILE A 68 0.93 -0.73 17.70
C ILE A 68 0.04 -0.82 18.93
N MET A 69 -1.22 -1.23 18.74
CA MET A 69 -2.20 -1.31 19.81
C MET A 69 -2.25 -2.70 20.43
N PRO A 70 -2.40 -2.80 21.76
CA PRO A 70 -2.74 -4.06 22.40
C PRO A 70 -4.08 -4.60 21.89
N GLN A 71 -4.19 -5.92 21.75
CA GLN A 71 -5.34 -6.62 21.16
C GLN A 71 -6.69 -6.17 21.73
N GLU A 72 -6.74 -5.94 23.04
CA GLU A 72 -7.95 -5.53 23.75
C GLU A 72 -8.40 -4.08 23.49
N LYS A 73 -7.57 -3.29 22.81
CA LYS A 73 -7.84 -1.88 22.48
C LYS A 73 -8.06 -1.62 21.00
N ILE A 74 -7.97 -2.65 20.17
CA ILE A 74 -8.16 -2.52 18.74
C ILE A 74 -9.63 -2.20 18.44
N PRO A 75 -9.96 -1.10 17.72
CA PRO A 75 -11.32 -0.81 17.30
C PRO A 75 -11.92 -1.90 16.40
N GLU A 76 -13.22 -2.12 16.51
CA GLU A 76 -13.92 -3.16 15.71
C GLU A 76 -13.82 -2.90 14.19
N GLU A 77 -13.74 -1.64 13.78
CA GLU A 77 -13.61 -1.23 12.40
C GLU A 77 -12.19 -1.40 11.83
N SER A 78 -11.21 -1.61 12.69
CA SER A 78 -9.82 -1.78 12.30
C SER A 78 -9.59 -3.12 11.59
N ILE A 79 -8.46 -3.22 10.87
CA ILE A 79 -8.05 -4.45 10.17
C ILE A 79 -7.02 -5.23 10.98
N ASP A 80 -6.18 -4.49 11.72
CA ASP A 80 -5.06 -5.04 12.48
C ASP A 80 -4.76 -4.15 13.71
N ASP A 81 -3.61 -4.36 14.34
CA ASP A 81 -3.13 -3.63 15.50
C ASP A 81 -2.31 -2.36 15.18
N ILE A 82 -2.10 -2.06 13.90
CA ILE A 82 -1.38 -0.87 13.43
C ILE A 82 -2.35 0.31 13.33
N MET A 83 -2.35 1.16 14.34
CA MET A 83 -3.29 2.28 14.44
C MET A 83 -2.66 3.60 14.08
N PRO A 84 -3.32 4.43 13.23
CA PRO A 84 -2.91 5.82 13.04
C PRO A 84 -2.98 6.56 14.38
N ASP A 85 -2.08 7.51 14.59
CA ASP A 85 -2.07 8.34 15.81
C ASP A 85 -3.28 9.29 15.89
N ARG A 86 -3.91 9.56 14.76
CA ARG A 86 -5.18 10.31 14.61
C ARG A 86 -5.90 9.92 13.33
N ILE A 87 -7.11 10.40 13.17
CA ILE A 87 -7.80 10.31 11.88
C ILE A 87 -7.18 11.34 10.90
N TYR A 88 -6.66 10.85 9.81
CA TYR A 88 -6.09 11.67 8.72
C TYR A 88 -7.17 12.07 7.73
N THR A 89 -7.01 13.23 7.13
CA THR A 89 -7.88 13.72 6.07
C THR A 89 -7.67 12.91 4.78
N LYS A 90 -8.66 12.95 3.91
CA LYS A 90 -8.58 12.35 2.57
C LYS A 90 -7.39 12.90 1.77
N THR A 91 -7.12 14.20 1.88
CA THR A 91 -5.96 14.83 1.22
C THR A 91 -4.65 14.24 1.74
N GLU A 92 -4.47 14.12 3.07
CA GLU A 92 -3.26 13.53 3.65
C GLU A 92 -3.06 12.07 3.19
N LEU A 93 -4.14 11.28 3.13
CA LEU A 93 -4.07 9.92 2.61
C LEU A 93 -3.65 9.88 1.13
N LEU A 94 -4.20 10.76 0.30
CA LEU A 94 -3.88 10.84 -1.13
C LEU A 94 -2.45 11.33 -1.38
N ASP A 95 -1.96 12.28 -0.60
CA ASP A 95 -0.59 12.79 -0.69
C ASP A 95 0.42 11.71 -0.29
N TYR A 96 0.13 10.96 0.77
CA TYR A 96 0.97 9.82 1.17
C TYR A 96 0.96 8.73 0.10
N LEU A 97 -0.21 8.39 -0.44
CA LEU A 97 -0.33 7.41 -1.52
C LEU A 97 0.47 7.82 -2.76
N GLN A 98 0.44 9.11 -3.13
CA GLN A 98 1.23 9.62 -4.25
C GLN A 98 2.74 9.49 -3.96
N SER A 99 3.18 9.81 -2.76
CA SER A 99 4.59 9.63 -2.36
C SER A 99 5.03 8.17 -2.42
N ALA A 100 4.18 7.25 -1.97
CA ALA A 100 4.44 5.80 -2.05
C ALA A 100 4.45 5.30 -3.51
N LYS A 101 3.56 5.83 -4.38
CA LYS A 101 3.57 5.54 -5.83
C LYS A 101 4.88 5.97 -6.47
N ASP A 102 5.35 7.19 -6.16
CA ASP A 102 6.62 7.71 -6.69
C ASP A 102 7.81 6.91 -6.17
N LYS A 103 7.79 6.48 -4.90
CA LYS A 103 8.79 5.57 -4.33
C LYS A 103 8.81 4.24 -5.07
N CYS A 104 7.66 3.63 -5.33
CA CYS A 104 7.54 2.40 -6.10
C CYS A 104 8.18 2.54 -7.48
N ARG A 105 7.84 3.60 -8.21
CA ARG A 105 8.38 3.87 -9.54
C ARG A 105 9.90 4.01 -9.52
N ARG A 106 10.43 4.85 -8.61
CA ARG A 106 11.90 5.03 -8.44
C ARG A 106 12.60 3.75 -8.06
N LEU A 107 12.04 2.98 -7.13
CA LEU A 107 12.60 1.69 -6.71
C LEU A 107 12.72 0.75 -7.91
N LEU A 108 11.64 0.51 -8.64
CA LEU A 108 11.64 -0.38 -9.80
C LEU A 108 12.56 0.09 -10.93
N ALA A 109 12.69 1.40 -11.14
CA ALA A 109 13.63 1.95 -12.12
C ALA A 109 15.09 1.61 -11.77
N ASN A 110 15.45 1.69 -10.49
CA ASN A 110 16.84 1.59 -10.02
C ASN A 110 17.28 0.18 -9.62
N LEU A 111 16.37 -0.77 -9.32
CA LEU A 111 16.73 -2.14 -8.99
C LEU A 111 17.51 -2.80 -10.14
N SER A 112 18.63 -3.47 -9.83
CA SER A 112 19.32 -4.38 -10.75
C SER A 112 18.64 -5.75 -10.78
N GLU A 113 19.05 -6.62 -11.70
CA GLU A 113 18.56 -8.00 -11.71
C GLU A 113 18.98 -8.79 -10.47
N GLU A 114 20.16 -8.49 -9.95
CA GLU A 114 20.72 -9.12 -8.75
C GLU A 114 19.93 -8.72 -7.50
N ASN A 115 19.52 -7.44 -7.38
CA ASN A 115 18.75 -6.96 -6.24
C ASN A 115 17.39 -7.68 -6.08
N PHE A 116 16.79 -8.20 -7.15
CA PHE A 116 15.53 -8.95 -7.04
C PHE A 116 15.66 -10.26 -6.26
N GLU A 117 16.86 -10.86 -6.25
CA GLU A 117 17.15 -12.12 -5.54
C GLU A 117 17.62 -11.89 -4.10
N GLU A 118 17.97 -10.64 -3.72
CA GLU A 118 18.38 -10.30 -2.37
C GLU A 118 17.23 -10.50 -1.38
N ARG A 119 17.57 -10.76 -0.10
CA ARG A 119 16.57 -10.87 0.96
C ARG A 119 16.05 -9.49 1.33
N TRP A 120 14.72 -9.38 1.42
CA TRP A 120 14.07 -8.17 1.89
C TRP A 120 14.34 -7.91 3.38
N ILE A 121 14.24 -8.96 4.23
CA ILE A 121 14.58 -8.91 5.66
C ILE A 121 15.99 -9.49 5.84
N THR A 122 16.91 -8.67 6.32
CA THR A 122 18.26 -9.06 6.71
C THR A 122 18.48 -8.99 8.22
N GLU A 123 17.67 -8.18 8.92
CA GLU A 123 17.71 -7.99 10.37
C GLU A 123 16.27 -8.02 10.92
N PRO A 124 16.09 -8.32 12.22
CA PRO A 124 14.76 -8.30 12.84
C PRO A 124 14.06 -6.95 12.68
N ASP A 125 12.77 -6.99 12.36
CA ASP A 125 11.91 -5.82 12.21
C ASP A 125 10.59 -6.06 12.96
N ASP A 126 10.10 -5.05 13.70
CA ASP A 126 8.92 -5.17 14.57
C ASP A 126 7.61 -5.36 13.78
N LEU A 127 7.56 -4.89 12.53
CA LEU A 127 6.39 -5.03 11.66
C LEU A 127 6.39 -6.33 10.86
N ALA A 128 7.55 -6.96 10.68
CA ALA A 128 7.67 -8.21 9.95
C ALA A 128 7.68 -9.40 10.92
N ALA A 129 6.83 -10.38 10.71
CA ALA A 129 6.93 -11.66 11.38
C ALA A 129 8.16 -12.41 10.81
N PRO A 130 9.27 -12.57 11.56
CA PRO A 130 10.55 -13.03 11.02
C PRO A 130 10.50 -14.41 10.34
N LEU A 131 9.55 -15.24 10.74
CA LEU A 131 9.38 -16.60 10.22
C LEU A 131 8.47 -16.69 9.00
N THR A 132 7.64 -15.66 8.75
CA THR A 132 6.61 -15.69 7.70
C THR A 132 6.91 -14.82 6.49
N MET A 133 7.82 -13.84 6.63
CA MET A 133 8.15 -12.87 5.58
C MET A 133 9.60 -12.95 5.10
N ASN A 134 10.17 -14.16 5.09
CA ASN A 134 11.52 -14.39 4.56
C ASN A 134 11.53 -14.40 3.02
N TYR A 135 11.11 -13.29 2.43
CA TYR A 135 10.95 -13.11 1.00
C TYR A 135 12.21 -12.50 0.36
N SER A 136 12.43 -12.81 -0.92
CA SER A 136 13.28 -11.98 -1.77
C SER A 136 12.62 -10.63 -2.06
N VAL A 137 13.40 -9.67 -2.55
CA VAL A 137 12.87 -8.36 -2.99
C VAL A 137 11.78 -8.54 -4.05
N LEU A 138 11.93 -9.46 -4.99
CA LEU A 138 10.88 -9.74 -5.98
C LEU A 138 9.61 -10.28 -5.33
N GLU A 139 9.73 -11.23 -4.40
CA GLU A 139 8.58 -11.81 -3.72
C GLU A 139 7.82 -10.77 -2.91
N ILE A 140 8.51 -9.89 -2.18
CA ILE A 140 7.82 -8.83 -1.42
C ILE A 140 7.15 -7.79 -2.33
N LEU A 141 7.74 -7.46 -3.48
CA LEU A 141 7.10 -6.57 -4.45
C LEU A 141 5.82 -7.18 -5.05
N LEU A 142 5.83 -8.47 -5.38
CA LEU A 142 4.64 -9.19 -5.85
C LEU A 142 3.59 -9.34 -4.74
N TYR A 143 4.02 -9.59 -3.50
CA TYR A 143 3.15 -9.61 -2.34
C TYR A 143 2.47 -8.26 -2.14
N ASN A 144 3.24 -7.18 -2.17
CA ASN A 144 2.75 -5.82 -2.01
C ASN A 144 1.73 -5.43 -3.11
N LEU A 145 2.02 -5.74 -4.36
CA LEU A 145 1.07 -5.53 -5.47
C LEU A 145 -0.27 -6.22 -5.19
N ARG A 146 -0.24 -7.51 -4.77
CA ARG A 146 -1.46 -8.26 -4.43
C ARG A 146 -2.19 -7.67 -3.22
N HIS A 147 -1.44 -7.21 -2.22
CA HIS A 147 -1.98 -6.56 -1.03
C HIS A 147 -2.74 -5.28 -1.39
N VAL A 148 -2.13 -4.39 -2.19
CA VAL A 148 -2.79 -3.17 -2.66
C VAL A 148 -4.03 -3.49 -3.47
N GLN A 149 -3.96 -4.45 -4.41
CA GLN A 149 -5.10 -4.84 -5.24
C GLN A 149 -6.23 -5.47 -4.41
N HIS A 150 -5.89 -6.26 -3.38
CA HIS A 150 -6.87 -6.86 -2.48
C HIS A 150 -7.69 -5.78 -1.75
N HIS A 151 -7.02 -4.80 -1.16
CA HIS A 151 -7.69 -3.74 -0.41
C HIS A 151 -8.39 -2.72 -1.31
N ALA A 152 -7.86 -2.41 -2.48
CA ALA A 152 -8.57 -1.63 -3.47
C ALA A 152 -9.90 -2.29 -3.88
N ALA A 153 -9.92 -3.64 -4.02
CA ALA A 153 -11.15 -4.37 -4.32
C ALA A 153 -12.15 -4.34 -3.14
N GLN A 154 -11.68 -4.38 -1.89
CA GLN A 154 -12.54 -4.22 -0.71
C GLN A 154 -13.21 -2.84 -0.67
N LEU A 155 -12.43 -1.77 -0.90
CA LEU A 155 -12.97 -0.41 -0.96
C LEU A 155 -13.99 -0.25 -2.10
N ASN A 156 -13.69 -0.81 -3.28
CA ASN A 156 -14.62 -0.82 -4.41
C ASN A 156 -15.93 -1.55 -4.09
N LEU A 157 -15.85 -2.67 -3.37
CA LEU A 157 -17.04 -3.40 -2.94
C LEU A 157 -17.92 -2.57 -2.00
N ILE A 158 -17.30 -1.87 -1.04
CA ILE A 158 -18.00 -0.99 -0.10
C ILE A 158 -18.69 0.16 -0.87
N LEU A 159 -17.99 0.82 -1.80
CA LEU A 159 -18.56 1.87 -2.65
C LEU A 159 -19.77 1.39 -3.45
N ARG A 160 -19.66 0.24 -4.10
CA ARG A 160 -20.77 -0.34 -4.88
C ARG A 160 -21.98 -0.67 -4.03
N ARG A 161 -21.78 -1.18 -2.82
CA ARG A 161 -22.83 -1.56 -1.89
C ARG A 161 -23.53 -0.32 -1.31
N ASP A 162 -22.75 0.64 -0.83
CA ASP A 162 -23.25 1.72 0.03
C ASP A 162 -23.66 2.97 -0.77
N SER A 163 -22.94 3.32 -1.84
CA SER A 163 -23.19 4.52 -2.65
C SER A 163 -23.57 4.25 -4.10
N LYS A 164 -23.52 2.99 -4.54
CA LYS A 164 -23.72 2.57 -5.95
C LYS A 164 -22.73 3.24 -6.92
N THR A 165 -21.65 3.80 -6.41
CA THR A 165 -20.61 4.44 -7.20
C THR A 165 -19.55 3.41 -7.57
N VAL A 166 -19.00 3.55 -8.77
CA VAL A 166 -17.97 2.66 -9.30
C VAL A 166 -16.78 3.52 -9.67
N PRO A 167 -15.63 3.36 -8.99
CA PRO A 167 -14.38 3.99 -9.41
C PRO A 167 -13.95 3.51 -10.79
N ASP A 168 -13.25 4.38 -11.53
CA ASP A 168 -12.73 4.04 -12.84
C ASP A 168 -11.71 2.89 -12.75
N TRP A 169 -11.82 1.95 -13.69
CA TRP A 169 -10.88 0.85 -13.85
C TRP A 169 -9.57 1.34 -14.46
N VAL A 170 -8.45 0.88 -13.92
CA VAL A 170 -7.12 1.13 -14.46
C VAL A 170 -6.50 -0.20 -14.90
N SER A 171 -6.26 -0.37 -16.19
CA SER A 171 -5.68 -1.60 -16.75
C SER A 171 -4.16 -1.62 -16.68
N GLN A 172 -3.53 -0.45 -16.81
CA GLN A 172 -2.08 -0.23 -16.74
C GLN A 172 -1.82 1.18 -16.23
N ALA A 173 -0.70 1.40 -15.54
CA ALA A 173 -0.27 2.75 -15.19
C ALA A 173 0.06 3.55 -16.47
N ASP A 174 -0.35 4.82 -16.50
CA ASP A 174 -0.13 5.70 -17.66
C ASP A 174 1.34 6.15 -17.74
N GLU A 175 1.98 6.39 -16.59
CA GLU A 175 3.35 6.87 -16.56
C GLU A 175 4.35 5.77 -16.94
N ASP A 176 5.43 6.18 -17.59
CA ASP A 176 6.53 5.29 -17.91
C ASP A 176 7.49 5.12 -16.71
N LEU A 177 8.20 4.02 -16.71
CA LEU A 177 9.27 3.75 -15.77
C LEU A 177 10.52 4.52 -16.23
N GLN A 178 10.77 5.66 -15.60
CA GLN A 178 11.94 6.52 -15.85
C GLN A 178 12.89 6.48 -14.68
#